data_3d904b6d7b2e313a5f33b6aec8ec6319
#
_entry.id   3d904b6d7b2e313a5f33b6aec8ec6319
#
_cell.length_a   1.000
_cell.length_b   1.000
_cell.length_c   1.000
_cell.angle_alpha   90.00
_cell.angle_beta   90.00
_cell.angle_gamma   90.00
#
_symmetry.space_group_name_H-M   'P 1'
#
loop_
_entity.id
_entity.type
_entity.pdbx_description
1 polymer ?
#
loop_
_entity_poly.entity_id
_entity_poly.type
_entity_poly.pdbx_seq_one_letter_code
_entity_poly.pdbx_strand_id
1 'polypeptide(L)'
;RSSKISIIPTTKGAGGYTLTIPEDTNYQRADYLKKKIMVMLGGRAAEEIIFGKEKITTGASSDLNNATNIAMGMISEYGMGETLGLLKLSSLGSMASGYSTKVIEECKDLINSLYDDTLKLLNNNKELLEKFSIELLEKETLKKEEIDIWKKLC
;
A
#
# COMPACT_ATOMS: atom_id res chain seq x y z
N ARG A 1 -20.60 0.03 7.95
CA ARG A 1 -20.76 -0.77 7.42
C ARG A 1 -19.81 -1.26 6.46
N SER A 2 -19.98 -1.95 5.69
CA SER A 2 -18.91 -2.53 5.01
C SER A 2 -18.60 -1.80 3.76
N SER A 3 -17.43 -1.44 3.63
CA SER A 3 -16.95 -1.03 2.37
C SER A 3 -16.19 -2.17 1.78
N LYS A 4 -16.28 -2.29 0.51
CA LYS A 4 -15.65 -3.39 -0.19
C LYS A 4 -14.57 -2.86 -1.10
N ILE A 5 -13.33 -3.15 -0.77
CA ILE A 5 -12.20 -2.80 -1.60
C ILE A 5 -11.39 -4.06 -1.84
N SER A 6 -11.31 -4.50 -3.06
CA SER A 6 -10.37 -5.57 -3.43
C SER A 6 -9.84 -5.29 -4.81
N ILE A 7 -8.61 -5.65 -5.07
CA ILE A 7 -8.01 -5.56 -6.39
C ILE A 7 -8.11 -6.93 -7.02
N ILE A 8 -9.18 -7.17 -7.76
CA ILE A 8 -9.40 -8.42 -8.46
C ILE A 8 -9.71 -8.10 -9.91
N PRO A 9 -8.96 -8.65 -10.88
CA PRO A 9 -9.30 -8.46 -12.27
C PRO A 9 -10.67 -9.07 -12.55
N THR A 10 -11.56 -8.30 -13.16
CA THR A 10 -12.86 -8.83 -13.53
C THR A 10 -12.80 -9.33 -14.96
N THR A 11 -13.37 -10.50 -15.19
CA THR A 11 -13.50 -11.06 -16.53
C THR A 11 -14.67 -10.47 -17.28
N LYS A 12 -15.55 -9.82 -16.54
CA LYS A 12 -16.70 -9.13 -17.14
C LYS A 12 -16.32 -7.68 -17.36
N GLY A 13 -16.74 -7.18 -18.45
CA GLY A 13 -16.51 -5.81 -18.72
C GLY A 13 -15.07 -5.55 -19.10
N ALA A 14 -14.83 -4.46 -19.66
CA ALA A 14 -13.65 -4.11 -20.38
C ALA A 14 -12.42 -3.88 -19.49
N GLY A 15 -11.93 -4.92 -18.88
CA GLY A 15 -10.69 -4.82 -18.12
C GLY A 15 -10.76 -3.99 -16.84
N GLY A 16 -11.95 -3.82 -16.30
CA GLY A 16 -12.10 -3.10 -15.03
C GLY A 16 -11.69 -3.94 -13.83
N TYR A 17 -11.39 -3.26 -12.75
CA TYR A 17 -11.09 -3.90 -11.46
C TYR A 17 -12.11 -3.48 -10.43
N THR A 18 -12.45 -4.40 -9.55
CA THR A 18 -13.31 -4.11 -8.41
C THR A 18 -12.46 -4.09 -7.15
N LEU A 19 -12.65 -3.08 -6.33
CA LEU A 19 -11.98 -3.00 -5.04
C LEU A 19 -12.97 -3.42 -3.96
N THR A 20 -12.66 -4.50 -3.27
CA THR A 20 -13.53 -5.06 -2.24
C THR A 20 -12.76 -5.41 -1.00
N ILE A 21 -13.21 -4.93 0.15
CA ILE A 21 -12.69 -5.36 1.45
C ILE A 21 -13.77 -6.25 2.07
N PRO A 22 -13.45 -7.52 2.37
CA PRO A 22 -14.42 -8.41 3.03
C PRO A 22 -14.86 -7.83 4.37
N GLU A 23 -16.14 -7.96 4.65
CA GLU A 23 -16.70 -7.55 5.93
C GLU A 23 -16.41 -8.57 7.01
N ASP A 24 -16.34 -8.08 8.21
CA ASP A 24 -16.38 -8.91 9.43
C ASP A 24 -15.46 -10.12 9.45
N THR A 25 -14.30 -10.00 8.82
CA THR A 25 -13.33 -11.08 8.83
C THR A 25 -12.33 -10.82 9.94
N ASN A 26 -12.43 -11.60 11.03
CA ASN A 26 -11.47 -11.54 12.13
C ASN A 26 -10.13 -12.13 11.72
N TYR A 27 -10.14 -13.03 10.75
CA TYR A 27 -8.93 -13.70 10.26
C TYR A 27 -8.68 -13.32 8.82
N GLN A 28 -7.55 -12.68 8.56
CA GLN A 28 -7.21 -12.18 7.23
C GLN A 28 -6.15 -13.07 6.58
N ARG A 29 -6.37 -13.41 5.32
CA ARG A 29 -5.45 -14.25 4.54
C ARG A 29 -4.23 -13.45 4.10
N ALA A 30 -3.12 -14.15 3.92
CA ALA A 30 -1.89 -13.52 3.45
C ALA A 30 -2.07 -12.82 2.09
N ASP A 31 -2.78 -13.46 1.15
CA ASP A 31 -3.02 -12.86 -0.17
C ASP A 31 -3.85 -11.59 -0.07
N TYR A 32 -4.82 -11.56 0.81
CA TYR A 32 -5.63 -10.37 1.06
C TYR A 32 -4.78 -9.22 1.61
N LEU A 33 -3.92 -9.51 2.59
CA LEU A 33 -3.04 -8.51 3.18
C LEU A 33 -2.07 -7.93 2.15
N LYS A 34 -1.54 -8.78 1.26
CA LYS A 34 -0.69 -8.33 0.17
C LYS A 34 -1.42 -7.38 -0.77
N LYS A 35 -2.66 -7.71 -1.14
CA LYS A 35 -3.47 -6.84 -1.99
C LYS A 35 -3.78 -5.51 -1.31
N LYS A 36 -4.01 -5.55 -0.01
CA LYS A 36 -4.24 -4.36 0.78
C LYS A 36 -3.03 -3.42 0.75
N ILE A 37 -1.83 -3.98 0.86
CA ILE A 37 -0.60 -3.21 0.71
C ILE A 37 -0.53 -2.58 -0.69
N MET A 38 -0.85 -3.34 -1.74
CA MET A 38 -0.85 -2.83 -3.11
C MET A 38 -1.83 -1.66 -3.30
N VAL A 39 -3.02 -1.75 -2.71
CA VAL A 39 -3.98 -0.64 -2.75
C VAL A 39 -3.39 0.61 -2.10
N MET A 40 -2.73 0.45 -0.96
CA MET A 40 -2.09 1.57 -0.27
C MET A 40 -0.96 2.20 -1.08
N LEU A 41 -0.23 1.39 -1.85
CA LEU A 41 0.88 1.86 -2.67
C LEU A 41 0.42 2.44 -4.03
N GLY A 42 -0.86 2.28 -4.37
CA GLY A 42 -1.39 2.67 -5.67
C GLY A 42 -1.20 4.14 -6.01
N GLY A 43 -1.44 5.03 -5.06
CA GLY A 43 -1.27 6.46 -5.27
C GLY A 43 0.16 6.84 -5.62
N ARG A 44 1.11 6.33 -4.86
CA ARG A 44 2.53 6.58 -5.13
C ARG A 44 2.98 5.97 -6.45
N ALA A 45 2.50 4.77 -6.76
CA ALA A 45 2.82 4.13 -8.02
C ALA A 45 2.29 4.94 -9.20
N ALA A 46 1.07 5.45 -9.10
CA ALA A 46 0.49 6.31 -10.12
C ALA A 46 1.28 7.61 -10.29
N GLU A 47 1.72 8.23 -9.19
CA GLU A 47 2.59 9.41 -9.26
C GLU A 47 3.87 9.11 -10.03
N GLU A 48 4.50 8.00 -9.73
CA GLU A 48 5.74 7.62 -10.38
C GLU A 48 5.54 7.40 -11.88
N ILE A 49 4.45 6.74 -12.27
CA ILE A 49 4.15 6.48 -13.69
C ILE A 49 3.87 7.78 -14.45
N ILE A 50 3.10 8.67 -13.84
CA ILE A 50 2.63 9.88 -14.52
C ILE A 50 3.69 10.98 -14.54
N PHE A 51 4.36 11.19 -13.42
CA PHE A 51 5.27 12.32 -13.24
C PHE A 51 6.75 11.95 -13.22
N GLY A 52 7.06 10.67 -13.07
CA GLY A 52 8.42 10.19 -12.93
C GLY A 52 8.90 10.20 -11.48
N LYS A 53 9.94 9.44 -11.23
CA LYS A 53 10.48 9.20 -9.89
C LYS A 53 10.88 10.47 -9.15
N GLU A 54 11.40 11.44 -9.88
CA GLU A 54 11.90 12.68 -9.28
C GLU A 54 10.79 13.60 -8.82
N LYS A 55 9.56 13.34 -9.23
CA LYS A 55 8.42 14.20 -8.92
C LYS A 55 7.39 13.55 -8.02
N ILE A 56 7.73 12.43 -7.42
CA ILE A 56 6.88 11.86 -6.37
C ILE A 56 6.90 12.77 -5.15
N THR A 57 5.76 12.83 -4.46
CA THR A 57 5.58 13.77 -3.36
C THR A 57 5.48 13.07 -2.01
N THR A 58 5.38 13.85 -0.96
CA THR A 58 5.17 13.34 0.40
C THR A 58 3.73 12.87 0.64
N GLY A 59 2.86 12.98 -0.37
CA GLY A 59 1.44 12.67 -0.24
C GLY A 59 1.12 11.24 0.17
N ALA A 60 2.02 10.29 -0.10
CA ALA A 60 1.83 8.89 0.26
C ALA A 60 2.31 8.53 1.67
N SER A 61 2.70 9.51 2.49
CA SER A 61 3.29 9.23 3.81
C SER A 61 2.41 8.33 4.69
N SER A 62 1.12 8.63 4.76
CA SER A 62 0.17 7.83 5.54
C SER A 62 0.03 6.41 5.00
N ASP A 63 -0.04 6.27 3.68
CA ASP A 63 -0.14 4.96 3.02
C ASP A 63 1.12 4.13 3.25
N LEU A 64 2.29 4.75 3.21
CA LEU A 64 3.55 4.06 3.49
C LEU A 64 3.59 3.56 4.94
N ASN A 65 3.10 4.37 5.87
CA ASN A 65 3.01 3.96 7.27
C ASN A 65 2.10 2.74 7.44
N ASN A 66 0.93 2.79 6.83
CA ASN A 66 -0.04 1.69 6.92
C ASN A 66 0.47 0.42 6.23
N ALA A 67 1.08 0.54 5.07
CA ALA A 67 1.67 -0.59 4.37
C ALA A 67 2.79 -1.23 5.20
N THR A 68 3.63 -0.41 5.82
CA THR A 68 4.70 -0.88 6.70
C THR A 68 4.13 -1.68 7.86
N ASN A 69 3.09 -1.16 8.50
CA ASN A 69 2.47 -1.84 9.64
C ASN A 69 1.89 -3.20 9.24
N ILE A 70 1.27 -3.30 8.08
CA ILE A 70 0.75 -4.58 7.59
C ILE A 70 1.89 -5.56 7.32
N ALA A 71 2.92 -5.13 6.63
CA ALA A 71 4.06 -5.98 6.32
C ALA A 71 4.77 -6.46 7.59
N MET A 72 4.98 -5.56 8.54
CA MET A 72 5.58 -5.91 9.83
C MET A 72 4.72 -6.94 10.57
N GLY A 73 3.40 -6.76 10.58
CA GLY A 73 2.49 -7.71 11.19
C GLY A 73 2.59 -9.09 10.55
N MET A 74 2.58 -9.14 9.23
CA MET A 74 2.69 -10.41 8.48
C MET A 74 3.95 -11.18 8.84
N ILE A 75 5.08 -10.50 8.86
CA ILE A 75 6.40 -11.13 9.01
C ILE A 75 6.74 -11.37 10.48
N SER A 76 6.41 -10.43 11.35
CA SER A 76 6.83 -10.51 12.75
C SER A 76 5.81 -11.14 13.68
N GLU A 77 4.51 -11.12 13.32
CA GLU A 77 3.45 -11.54 14.26
C GLU A 77 2.56 -12.67 13.77
N TYR A 78 2.38 -12.82 12.46
CA TYR A 78 1.39 -13.77 11.93
C TYR A 78 1.96 -15.01 11.27
N GLY A 79 3.28 -15.21 11.38
CA GLY A 79 3.91 -16.40 10.80
C GLY A 79 3.83 -16.46 9.27
N MET A 80 3.77 -15.31 8.61
CA MET A 80 3.62 -15.21 7.15
C MET A 80 4.92 -14.87 6.44
N GLY A 81 6.05 -14.95 7.12
CA GLY A 81 7.36 -14.65 6.53
C GLY A 81 8.34 -15.79 6.72
N GLU A 82 9.54 -15.63 6.19
CA GLU A 82 10.60 -16.64 6.21
C GLU A 82 11.57 -16.47 7.36
N THR A 83 11.88 -15.22 7.73
CA THR A 83 12.88 -14.93 8.76
C THR A 83 12.57 -15.58 10.10
N LEU A 84 11.34 -15.41 10.57
CA LEU A 84 10.90 -15.95 11.84
C LEU A 84 10.12 -17.27 11.70
N GLY A 85 9.66 -17.60 10.48
CA GLY A 85 8.78 -18.73 10.29
C GLY A 85 7.56 -18.63 11.18
N LEU A 86 7.38 -19.59 12.08
CA LEU A 86 6.24 -19.61 12.99
C LEU A 86 6.51 -18.92 14.33
N LEU A 87 7.68 -18.33 14.49
CA LEU A 87 7.96 -17.56 15.69
C LEU A 87 7.26 -16.21 15.65
N LYS A 88 6.77 -15.77 16.79
CA LYS A 88 6.15 -14.47 16.96
C LYS A 88 7.15 -13.54 17.64
N LEU A 89 7.54 -12.47 16.99
CA LEU A 89 8.59 -11.58 17.47
C LEU A 89 8.27 -11.04 18.87
N SER A 90 7.02 -10.63 19.09
CA SER A 90 6.62 -10.07 20.38
C SER A 90 6.74 -11.06 21.55
N SER A 91 6.80 -12.36 21.27
CA SER A 91 6.95 -13.40 22.28
C SER A 91 8.41 -13.69 22.65
N LEU A 92 9.37 -13.12 21.93
CA LEU A 92 10.79 -13.41 22.11
C LEU A 92 11.45 -12.58 23.23
N GLY A 93 10.79 -11.53 23.70
CA GLY A 93 11.33 -10.66 24.73
C GLY A 93 12.65 -10.04 24.30
N SER A 94 13.67 -10.15 25.15
CA SER A 94 14.98 -9.56 24.87
C SER A 94 15.70 -10.20 23.68
N MET A 95 15.30 -11.40 23.26
CA MET A 95 15.89 -12.08 22.12
C MET A 95 15.42 -11.49 20.77
N ALA A 96 14.36 -10.68 20.79
CA ALA A 96 13.79 -10.09 19.57
C ALA A 96 14.82 -9.22 18.81
N SER A 97 15.69 -8.53 19.53
CA SER A 97 16.67 -7.63 18.92
C SER A 97 17.60 -8.34 17.94
N GLY A 98 17.86 -9.62 18.13
CA GLY A 98 18.69 -10.40 17.20
C GLY A 98 18.07 -10.62 15.82
N TYR A 99 16.76 -10.41 15.70
CA TYR A 99 16.04 -10.62 14.44
C TYR A 99 15.63 -9.32 13.74
N SER A 100 15.79 -8.17 14.41
CA SER A 100 15.27 -6.89 13.90
C SER A 100 15.73 -6.55 12.51
N THR A 101 17.03 -6.66 12.22
CA THR A 101 17.59 -6.33 10.91
C THR A 101 17.02 -7.21 9.80
N LYS A 102 16.97 -8.53 10.05
CA LYS A 102 16.46 -9.48 9.04
C LYS A 102 14.96 -9.30 8.80
N VAL A 103 14.21 -9.03 9.86
CA VAL A 103 12.76 -8.77 9.74
C VAL A 103 12.52 -7.51 8.91
N ILE A 104 13.25 -6.44 9.17
CA ILE A 104 13.13 -5.20 8.40
C ILE A 104 13.49 -5.43 6.93
N GLU A 105 14.55 -6.18 6.66
CA GLU A 105 14.92 -6.52 5.29
C GLU A 105 13.85 -7.31 4.56
N GLU A 106 13.26 -8.29 5.24
CA GLU A 106 12.16 -9.06 4.65
C GLU A 106 10.94 -8.20 4.38
N CYS A 107 10.60 -7.29 5.29
CA CYS A 107 9.50 -6.35 5.09
C CYS A 107 9.77 -5.45 3.89
N LYS A 108 10.99 -4.92 3.78
CA LYS A 108 11.40 -4.08 2.66
C LYS A 108 11.27 -4.84 1.33
N ASP A 109 11.75 -6.07 1.29
CA ASP A 109 11.68 -6.90 0.08
C ASP A 109 10.23 -7.20 -0.30
N LEU A 110 9.39 -7.50 0.67
CA LEU A 110 7.97 -7.73 0.43
C LEU A 110 7.29 -6.48 -0.15
N ILE A 111 7.49 -5.34 0.47
CA ILE A 111 6.88 -4.09 0.01
C ILE A 111 7.40 -3.71 -1.37
N ASN A 112 8.70 -3.85 -1.63
CA ASN A 112 9.28 -3.55 -2.94
C ASN A 112 8.72 -4.47 -4.03
N SER A 113 8.58 -5.76 -3.72
CA SER A 113 8.00 -6.72 -4.66
C SER A 113 6.54 -6.35 -4.98
N LEU A 114 5.76 -6.01 -3.97
CA LEU A 114 4.37 -5.62 -4.16
C LEU A 114 4.24 -4.26 -4.87
N TYR A 115 5.21 -3.38 -4.66
CA TYR A 115 5.25 -2.11 -5.40
C TYR A 115 5.51 -2.35 -6.88
N ASP A 116 6.45 -3.23 -7.22
CA ASP A 116 6.72 -3.60 -8.60
C ASP A 116 5.47 -4.22 -9.25
N ASP A 117 4.76 -5.08 -8.53
CA ASP A 117 3.50 -5.65 -9.01
C ASP A 117 2.45 -4.58 -9.22
N THR A 118 2.39 -3.58 -8.35
CA THR A 118 1.47 -2.47 -8.45
C THR A 118 1.77 -1.61 -9.68
N LEU A 119 3.05 -1.31 -9.92
CA LEU A 119 3.47 -0.58 -11.11
C LEU A 119 3.07 -1.31 -12.40
N LYS A 120 3.30 -2.62 -12.44
CA LYS A 120 2.92 -3.45 -13.59
C LYS A 120 1.41 -3.47 -13.80
N LEU A 121 0.66 -3.61 -12.72
CA LEU A 121 -0.79 -3.61 -12.76
C LEU A 121 -1.33 -2.30 -13.33
N LEU A 122 -0.83 -1.17 -12.85
CA LEU A 122 -1.27 0.14 -13.30
C LEU A 122 -0.85 0.43 -14.74
N ASN A 123 0.36 0.02 -15.14
CA ASN A 123 0.82 0.19 -16.51
C ASN A 123 -0.01 -0.63 -17.50
N ASN A 124 -0.56 -1.74 -17.07
CA ASN A 124 -1.36 -2.62 -17.90
C ASN A 124 -2.86 -2.36 -17.80
N ASN A 125 -3.28 -1.37 -17.00
CA ASN A 125 -4.68 -1.06 -16.82
C ASN A 125 -4.92 0.44 -16.75
N LYS A 126 -5.29 1.03 -17.89
CA LYS A 126 -5.52 2.47 -18.00
C LYS A 126 -6.63 2.99 -17.09
N GLU A 127 -7.68 2.19 -16.94
CA GLU A 127 -8.83 2.56 -16.15
C GLU A 127 -8.46 2.73 -14.68
N LEU A 128 -7.70 1.78 -14.15
CA LEU A 128 -7.23 1.83 -12.77
C LEU A 128 -6.23 2.97 -12.58
N LEU A 129 -5.34 3.18 -13.52
CA LEU A 129 -4.39 4.28 -13.48
C LEU A 129 -5.10 5.64 -13.47
N GLU A 130 -6.12 5.80 -14.30
CA GLU A 130 -6.93 7.01 -14.33
C GLU A 130 -7.61 7.28 -12.98
N LYS A 131 -8.12 6.24 -12.35
CA LYS A 131 -8.77 6.35 -11.04
C LYS A 131 -7.82 6.92 -9.98
N PHE A 132 -6.61 6.38 -9.89
CA PHE A 132 -5.61 6.89 -8.95
C PHE A 132 -5.13 8.29 -9.35
N SER A 133 -5.07 8.58 -10.65
CA SER A 133 -4.69 9.90 -11.14
C SER A 133 -5.67 10.99 -10.75
N ILE A 134 -6.95 10.69 -10.83
CA ILE A 134 -8.00 11.63 -10.42
C ILE A 134 -7.86 11.95 -8.93
N GLU A 135 -7.64 10.94 -8.10
CA GLU A 135 -7.43 11.14 -6.66
C GLU A 135 -6.22 12.03 -6.38
N LEU A 136 -5.14 11.84 -7.13
CA LEU A 136 -3.94 12.67 -6.98
C LEU A 136 -4.21 14.12 -7.35
N LEU A 137 -4.92 14.35 -8.45
CA LEU A 137 -5.27 15.70 -8.88
C LEU A 137 -6.15 16.40 -7.84
N GLU A 138 -7.10 15.71 -7.26
CA GLU A 138 -7.94 16.25 -6.20
C GLU A 138 -7.10 16.66 -4.99
N LYS A 139 -6.19 15.81 -4.57
CA LYS A 139 -5.29 16.11 -3.45
C LYS A 139 -4.38 17.29 -3.73
N GLU A 140 -3.84 17.38 -4.94
CA GLU A 140 -2.98 18.48 -5.34
C GLU A 140 -3.75 19.81 -5.39
N THR A 141 -4.98 19.77 -5.89
CA THR A 141 -5.84 20.96 -5.92
C THR A 141 -6.10 21.48 -4.51
N LEU A 142 -6.42 20.58 -3.58
CA LEU A 142 -6.64 20.94 -2.19
C LEU A 142 -5.38 21.55 -1.57
N LYS A 143 -4.23 20.99 -1.79
CA LYS A 143 -2.96 21.52 -1.30
C LYS A 143 -2.68 22.91 -1.85
N LYS A 144 -2.96 23.11 -3.12
CA LYS A 144 -2.76 24.40 -3.76
C LYS A 144 -3.68 25.46 -3.14
N GLU A 145 -4.93 25.11 -2.92
CA GLU A 145 -5.90 26.00 -2.28
C GLU A 145 -5.47 26.36 -0.86
N GLU A 146 -4.97 25.41 -0.09
CA GLU A 146 -4.45 25.64 1.24
C GLU A 146 -3.27 26.62 1.22
N ILE A 147 -2.34 26.43 0.31
CA ILE A 147 -1.19 27.34 0.16
C ILE A 147 -1.65 28.75 -0.20
N ASP A 148 -2.61 28.89 -1.10
CA ASP A 148 -3.14 30.17 -1.51
C ASP A 148 -3.81 30.88 -0.34
N ILE A 149 -4.56 30.16 0.50
CA ILE A 149 -5.15 30.70 1.71
C ILE A 149 -4.06 31.22 2.65
N TRP A 150 -3.01 30.42 2.88
CA TRP A 150 -1.89 30.83 3.71
C TRP A 150 -1.22 32.11 3.21
N LYS A 151 -1.00 32.22 1.91
CA LYS A 151 -0.41 33.40 1.29
C LYS A 151 -1.27 34.66 1.49
N LYS A 152 -2.58 34.48 1.50
CA LYS A 152 -3.49 35.61 1.73
C LYS A 152 -3.51 36.05 3.18
N LEU A 153 -3.25 35.12 4.11
CA LEU A 153 -3.24 35.42 5.55
C LEU A 153 -1.92 36.01 6.03
N CYS A 154 -0.88 35.83 5.28
CA CYS A 154 0.42 36.42 5.54
C CYS A 154 0.59 37.68 4.68
#